data_c0b4ba4014af60f22d4b523b5b3cc941
#
_entry.id   c0b4ba4014af60f22d4b523b5b3cc941
#
_cell.length_a   1.000
_cell.length_b   1.000
_cell.length_c   1.000
_cell.angle_alpha   90.00
_cell.angle_beta   90.00
_cell.angle_gamma   90.00
#
_symmetry.space_group_name_H-M   'P 1'
#
loop_
_entity.id
_entity.type
_entity.pdbx_description
1 polymer ?
#
loop_
_entity_poly.entity_id
_entity_poly.type
_entity_poly.pdbx_seq_one_letter_code
_entity_poly.pdbx_strand_id
1 'polypeptide(L)'
;MLLVFLIPAAFVIKSNATNGNSNSAPETAAQPKPDASVFKVHRGDIKKTLQLDGELRAVSSRTIFSSTSEEAKITYLPPEGTLVKAGERVVELDNSTILSKITDIDERIVAAENDIDKTRSQHESALRDMEVVLSTLWLTYEQSKLDVNLPVNVLPRRKYQENQLAYEKGKTEYENQLTKIEEKKKEQAAELQVKIIEKEKLGVRLNQIKANLAGMTLTAPADGMVIYGNHWMERRKIQVGDMVWGGFPLVRLPDLKEMEVLAQVNEVDGPRLSIGQRAVVKLDSYPDTEISGSVKNIAQTAIKASWMAKAKVFLVVISLEKTRTDIMKPGMSAQITLSVAEQASLLLVPRSAVQFEGSSAQVLRLEAENARRVVGVTVLSADPLYYAIAEDGVLKEGDRIVSRWTREEQ
;
A
#
# COMPACT_ATOMS: atom_id res chain seq x y z
N MET A 1 33.72 -17.24 -42.43
CA MET A 1 33.57 -18.11 -43.62
C MET A 1 32.10 -18.15 -43.99
N LEU A 2 31.85 -17.63 -45.06
CA LEU A 2 30.87 -17.50 -46.12
C LEU A 2 29.68 -16.55 -45.89
N LEU A 3 29.81 -15.43 -46.58
CA LEU A 3 28.78 -14.54 -47.09
C LEU A 3 27.84 -15.26 -48.05
N VAL A 4 26.53 -14.94 -48.04
CA VAL A 4 25.69 -14.94 -49.25
C VAL A 4 24.82 -13.70 -49.24
N PHE A 5 25.07 -12.83 -50.20
CA PHE A 5 24.26 -11.72 -50.67
C PHE A 5 23.10 -12.23 -51.53
N LEU A 6 21.90 -11.64 -51.42
CA LEU A 6 20.89 -11.70 -52.47
C LEU A 6 20.23 -10.30 -52.64
N ILE A 7 20.38 -9.79 -53.87
CA ILE A 7 19.96 -8.50 -54.41
C ILE A 7 18.51 -8.65 -54.96
N PRO A 8 17.61 -7.61 -54.86
CA PRO A 8 16.28 -7.66 -55.46
C PRO A 8 16.27 -7.26 -56.95
N ALA A 9 15.44 -7.96 -57.70
CA ALA A 9 15.19 -7.70 -59.11
C ALA A 9 14.27 -6.52 -59.35
N ALA A 10 14.70 -5.57 -60.18
CA ALA A 10 13.91 -4.47 -60.70
C ALA A 10 13.02 -4.95 -61.84
N PHE A 11 11.74 -4.57 -61.80
CA PHE A 11 10.78 -4.81 -62.88
C PHE A 11 10.64 -3.52 -63.70
N VAL A 12 11.11 -3.56 -64.97
CA VAL A 12 11.01 -2.51 -65.98
C VAL A 12 9.69 -2.73 -66.76
N ILE A 13 8.79 -1.75 -66.78
CA ILE A 13 7.66 -1.72 -67.71
C ILE A 13 7.94 -0.73 -68.82
N LYS A 14 7.92 -1.24 -70.01
CA LYS A 14 8.11 -0.51 -71.29
C LYS A 14 6.87 0.34 -71.62
N SER A 15 7.10 1.57 -71.94
CA SER A 15 6.15 2.47 -72.57
C SER A 15 6.02 2.16 -74.09
N ASN A 16 4.77 2.08 -74.58
CA ASN A 16 4.49 2.17 -76.01
C ASN A 16 3.69 3.44 -76.29
N ALA A 17 4.26 4.29 -77.08
CA ALA A 17 3.63 5.49 -77.61
C ALA A 17 2.97 5.16 -78.97
N THR A 18 1.71 5.58 -79.11
CA THR A 18 1.13 5.74 -80.48
C THR A 18 0.42 7.09 -80.53
N ASN A 19 0.84 7.89 -81.48
CA ASN A 19 0.27 9.14 -81.91
C ASN A 19 -1.13 9.02 -82.48
N GLY A 20 -2.00 9.99 -82.18
CA GLY A 20 -3.27 10.18 -82.86
C GLY A 20 -3.86 11.55 -82.54
N ASN A 21 -3.66 12.46 -83.45
CA ASN A 21 -4.09 13.84 -83.48
C ASN A 21 -5.60 13.95 -83.77
N SER A 22 -6.40 14.70 -82.98
CA SER A 22 -7.54 15.45 -83.48
C SER A 22 -8.04 16.45 -82.42
N ASN A 23 -8.02 17.71 -82.83
CA ASN A 23 -8.64 18.88 -82.19
C ASN A 23 -10.14 18.70 -81.95
N SER A 24 -10.58 18.96 -80.71
CA SER A 24 -11.81 19.70 -80.40
C SER A 24 -11.86 19.98 -78.89
N ALA A 25 -11.81 21.24 -78.52
CA ALA A 25 -12.06 21.68 -77.17
C ALA A 25 -13.54 21.36 -76.77
N PRO A 26 -13.79 20.79 -75.60
CA PRO A 26 -15.10 20.91 -75.01
C PRO A 26 -15.05 22.06 -73.97
N GLU A 27 -15.99 22.92 -74.18
CA GLU A 27 -16.62 23.87 -73.30
C GLU A 27 -16.49 23.50 -71.82
N THR A 28 -15.91 24.36 -71.03
CA THR A 28 -15.80 24.23 -69.57
C THR A 28 -17.22 24.25 -69.02
N ALA A 29 -17.74 23.07 -68.74
CA ALA A 29 -18.93 22.91 -67.92
C ALA A 29 -18.60 23.43 -66.52
N ALA A 30 -19.21 24.51 -66.11
CA ALA A 30 -19.18 25.06 -64.78
C ALA A 30 -19.56 23.95 -63.79
N GLN A 31 -18.57 23.59 -62.94
CA GLN A 31 -18.87 22.73 -61.80
C GLN A 31 -20.01 23.35 -60.99
N PRO A 32 -21.05 22.58 -60.61
CA PRO A 32 -22.11 23.12 -59.79
C PRO A 32 -21.49 23.62 -58.49
N LYS A 33 -21.67 24.90 -58.19
CA LYS A 33 -21.33 25.48 -56.86
C LYS A 33 -21.98 24.62 -55.83
N PRO A 34 -21.25 24.17 -54.77
CA PRO A 34 -21.84 23.40 -53.69
C PRO A 34 -23.00 24.22 -53.13
N ASP A 35 -24.20 23.61 -53.10
CA ASP A 35 -25.40 24.17 -52.48
C ASP A 35 -25.01 24.62 -51.07
N ALA A 36 -25.03 25.94 -50.83
CA ALA A 36 -24.72 26.51 -49.57
C ALA A 36 -25.81 26.04 -48.59
N SER A 37 -25.45 24.99 -47.82
CA SER A 37 -26.39 24.43 -46.84
C SER A 37 -26.76 25.50 -45.82
N VAL A 38 -28.05 25.83 -45.79
CA VAL A 38 -28.60 26.85 -44.88
C VAL A 38 -28.89 26.21 -43.53
N PHE A 39 -28.38 26.79 -42.50
CA PHE A 39 -28.63 26.40 -41.11
C PHE A 39 -29.58 27.42 -40.46
N LYS A 40 -30.55 26.91 -39.69
CA LYS A 40 -31.47 27.73 -38.91
C LYS A 40 -30.95 27.87 -37.48
N VAL A 41 -30.64 29.10 -37.03
CA VAL A 41 -30.21 29.39 -35.67
C VAL A 41 -31.30 28.87 -34.70
N HIS A 42 -30.89 28.06 -33.75
CA HIS A 42 -31.76 27.52 -32.71
C HIS A 42 -31.14 27.71 -31.33
N ARG A 43 -31.98 27.63 -30.31
CA ARG A 43 -31.52 27.62 -28.94
C ARG A 43 -31.10 26.21 -28.56
N GLY A 44 -30.04 26.10 -27.84
CA GLY A 44 -29.57 24.86 -27.28
C GLY A 44 -28.58 25.05 -26.12
N ASP A 45 -28.21 23.98 -25.53
CA ASP A 45 -27.29 23.97 -24.39
C ASP A 45 -25.90 23.62 -24.86
N ILE A 46 -24.91 24.40 -24.44
CA ILE A 46 -23.49 24.07 -24.63
C ILE A 46 -22.94 23.49 -23.34
N LYS A 47 -22.43 22.28 -23.44
CA LYS A 47 -21.70 21.60 -22.36
C LYS A 47 -20.21 21.76 -22.58
N LYS A 48 -19.58 22.58 -21.76
CA LYS A 48 -18.13 22.67 -21.75
C LYS A 48 -17.57 21.50 -20.99
N THR A 49 -16.88 20.61 -21.68
CA THR A 49 -16.25 19.44 -21.08
C THR A 49 -14.74 19.60 -20.98
N LEU A 50 -14.15 19.08 -19.94
CA LEU A 50 -12.72 18.97 -19.75
C LEU A 50 -12.35 17.49 -19.76
N GLN A 51 -11.43 17.09 -20.62
CA GLN A 51 -10.90 15.73 -20.65
C GLN A 51 -9.62 15.67 -19.83
N LEU A 52 -9.51 14.65 -19.01
CA LEU A 52 -8.41 14.40 -18.11
C LEU A 52 -7.99 12.94 -18.19
N ASP A 53 -6.72 12.71 -17.98
CA ASP A 53 -6.18 11.37 -17.80
C ASP A 53 -6.04 11.08 -16.31
N GLY A 54 -6.32 9.84 -15.94
CA GLY A 54 -6.23 9.39 -14.56
C GLY A 54 -5.92 7.91 -14.42
N GLU A 55 -5.70 7.49 -13.20
CA GLU A 55 -5.40 6.12 -12.84
C GLU A 55 -6.42 5.63 -11.82
N LEU A 56 -6.92 4.41 -12.05
CA LEU A 56 -7.86 3.73 -11.15
C LEU A 56 -7.10 3.22 -9.93
N ARG A 57 -7.59 3.55 -8.73
CA ARG A 57 -7.03 3.05 -7.47
C ARG A 57 -8.13 2.62 -6.51
N ALA A 58 -7.80 1.76 -5.57
CA ALA A 58 -8.70 1.43 -4.48
C ALA A 58 -8.76 2.58 -3.47
N VAL A 59 -9.94 2.83 -2.90
CA VAL A 59 -10.16 3.83 -1.84
C VAL A 59 -9.39 3.44 -0.58
N SER A 60 -9.39 2.16 -0.24
CA SER A 60 -8.64 1.62 0.89
C SER A 60 -7.64 0.54 0.45
N SER A 61 -6.51 0.50 1.14
CA SER A 61 -5.46 -0.48 0.87
C SER A 61 -4.71 -0.80 2.17
N ARG A 62 -4.47 -2.07 2.43
CA ARG A 62 -3.66 -2.54 3.55
C ARG A 62 -2.28 -2.94 3.06
N THR A 63 -1.23 -2.42 3.68
CA THR A 63 0.14 -2.83 3.37
C THR A 63 0.63 -3.76 4.46
N ILE A 64 1.15 -4.91 4.06
CA ILE A 64 1.78 -5.89 4.94
C ILE A 64 3.27 -5.59 4.94
N PHE A 65 3.80 -5.34 6.14
CA PHE A 65 5.21 -5.09 6.38
C PHE A 65 5.84 -6.33 7.00
N SER A 66 7.12 -6.53 6.72
CA SER A 66 7.91 -7.51 7.45
C SER A 66 7.97 -7.16 8.94
N SER A 67 7.70 -8.14 9.81
CA SER A 67 7.77 -7.99 11.27
C SER A 67 9.03 -8.62 11.88
N THR A 68 9.98 -9.03 11.06
CA THR A 68 11.22 -9.66 11.52
C THR A 68 12.13 -8.69 12.25
N SER A 69 12.84 -9.16 13.26
CA SER A 69 13.91 -8.39 13.93
C SER A 69 15.28 -8.55 13.25
N GLU A 70 15.43 -9.54 12.39
CA GLU A 70 16.67 -9.85 11.65
C GLU A 70 16.35 -9.92 10.15
N GLU A 71 17.36 -9.91 9.30
CA GLU A 71 17.18 -10.17 7.87
C GLU A 71 16.67 -11.59 7.64
N ALA A 72 15.65 -11.72 6.79
CA ALA A 72 15.07 -13.00 6.43
C ALA A 72 14.80 -13.07 4.93
N LYS A 73 14.94 -14.25 4.36
CA LYS A 73 14.70 -14.51 2.94
C LYS A 73 13.22 -14.83 2.71
N ILE A 74 12.62 -14.28 1.66
CA ILE A 74 11.26 -14.62 1.26
C ILE A 74 11.28 -16.03 0.65
N THR A 75 10.49 -16.94 1.21
CA THR A 75 10.33 -18.32 0.72
C THR A 75 9.05 -18.52 -0.07
N TYR A 76 8.01 -17.75 0.25
CA TYR A 76 6.72 -17.84 -0.43
C TYR A 76 6.06 -16.48 -0.60
N LEU A 77 5.49 -16.27 -1.80
CA LEU A 77 4.56 -15.20 -2.17
C LEU A 77 3.48 -15.80 -3.09
N PRO A 78 2.19 -15.52 -2.89
CA PRO A 78 1.17 -15.90 -3.85
C PRO A 78 1.35 -15.08 -5.14
N PRO A 79 0.95 -15.59 -6.31
CA PRO A 79 1.07 -14.86 -7.57
C PRO A 79 0.44 -13.47 -7.49
N GLU A 80 1.09 -12.47 -8.10
CA GLU A 80 0.54 -11.11 -8.15
C GLU A 80 -0.81 -11.08 -8.86
N GLY A 81 -1.76 -10.32 -8.33
CA GLY A 81 -3.14 -10.27 -8.85
C GLY A 81 -4.07 -11.34 -8.28
N THR A 82 -3.60 -12.26 -7.45
CA THR A 82 -4.44 -13.26 -6.77
C THR A 82 -5.31 -12.58 -5.71
N LEU A 83 -6.57 -12.98 -5.63
CA LEU A 83 -7.48 -12.57 -4.56
C LEU A 83 -7.23 -13.44 -3.34
N VAL A 84 -7.01 -12.82 -2.21
CA VAL A 84 -6.81 -13.49 -0.92
C VAL A 84 -7.87 -13.06 0.09
N LYS A 85 -8.23 -13.96 0.99
CA LYS A 85 -9.17 -13.70 2.09
C LYS A 85 -8.43 -13.35 3.37
N ALA A 86 -9.11 -12.66 4.28
CA ALA A 86 -8.61 -12.41 5.62
C ALA A 86 -8.16 -13.71 6.31
N GLY A 87 -6.96 -13.72 6.91
CA GLY A 87 -6.33 -14.88 7.53
C GLY A 87 -5.56 -15.81 6.58
N GLU A 88 -5.67 -15.63 5.27
CA GLU A 88 -4.92 -16.42 4.30
C GLU A 88 -3.43 -16.03 4.29
N ARG A 89 -2.55 -17.03 4.12
CA ARG A 89 -1.10 -16.81 4.08
C ARG A 89 -0.70 -16.03 2.82
N VAL A 90 -0.01 -14.91 3.03
CA VAL A 90 0.43 -14.03 1.93
C VAL A 90 1.94 -14.00 1.79
N VAL A 91 2.68 -14.06 2.88
CA VAL A 91 4.14 -14.09 2.83
C VAL A 91 4.65 -15.13 3.81
N GLU A 92 5.66 -15.88 3.40
CA GLU A 92 6.42 -16.74 4.27
C GLU A 92 7.91 -16.42 4.14
N LEU A 93 8.54 -16.27 5.29
CA LEU A 93 9.96 -15.97 5.41
C LEU A 93 10.70 -17.22 5.90
N ASP A 94 11.96 -17.35 5.55
CA ASP A 94 12.83 -18.43 6.00
C ASP A 94 12.98 -18.39 7.53
N ASN A 95 12.46 -19.41 8.18
CA ASN A 95 12.48 -19.54 9.64
C ASN A 95 13.51 -20.56 10.16
N SER A 96 14.33 -21.13 9.28
CA SER A 96 15.30 -22.18 9.63
C SER A 96 16.24 -21.78 10.76
N THR A 97 16.79 -20.56 10.69
CA THR A 97 17.66 -20.02 11.73
C THR A 97 16.94 -19.86 13.08
N ILE A 98 15.67 -19.44 13.04
CA ILE A 98 14.87 -19.25 14.26
C ILE A 98 14.52 -20.60 14.89
N LEU A 99 14.17 -21.61 14.08
CA LEU A 99 13.92 -22.96 14.56
C LEU A 99 15.17 -23.56 15.21
N SER A 100 16.35 -23.38 14.63
CA SER A 100 17.61 -23.79 15.24
C SER A 100 17.88 -23.10 16.58
N LYS A 101 17.60 -21.79 16.68
CA LYS A 101 17.72 -21.04 17.94
C LYS A 101 16.73 -21.54 19.01
N ILE A 102 15.52 -21.94 18.62
CA ILE A 102 14.53 -22.52 19.53
C ILE A 102 15.07 -23.84 20.10
N THR A 103 15.55 -24.75 19.24
CA THR A 103 16.13 -26.02 19.67
C THR A 103 17.31 -25.82 20.63
N ASP A 104 18.24 -24.92 20.31
CA ASP A 104 19.38 -24.61 21.20
C ASP A 104 18.93 -24.08 22.58
N ILE A 105 17.94 -23.22 22.65
CA ILE A 105 17.41 -22.71 23.92
C ILE A 105 16.65 -23.79 24.68
N ASP A 106 15.85 -24.60 24.01
CA ASP A 106 15.14 -25.72 24.65
C ASP A 106 16.14 -26.72 25.26
N GLU A 107 17.24 -27.06 24.57
CA GLU A 107 18.31 -27.90 25.12
C GLU A 107 18.97 -27.27 26.35
N ARG A 108 19.21 -25.95 26.33
CA ARG A 108 19.74 -25.23 27.49
C ARG A 108 18.79 -25.19 28.68
N ILE A 109 17.48 -25.11 28.43
CA ILE A 109 16.48 -25.17 29.52
C ILE A 109 16.51 -26.56 30.16
N VAL A 110 16.54 -27.62 29.37
CA VAL A 110 16.66 -28.99 29.88
C VAL A 110 17.96 -29.18 30.69
N ALA A 111 19.07 -28.66 30.21
CA ALA A 111 20.34 -28.71 30.93
C ALA A 111 20.27 -27.94 32.27
N ALA A 112 19.63 -26.76 32.29
CA ALA A 112 19.45 -25.99 33.52
C ALA A 112 18.51 -26.70 34.51
N GLU A 113 17.45 -27.38 34.05
CA GLU A 113 16.57 -28.22 34.90
C GLU A 113 17.34 -29.34 35.54
N ASN A 114 18.11 -30.07 34.76
CA ASN A 114 18.95 -31.16 35.27
C ASN A 114 19.98 -30.68 36.30
N ASP A 115 20.56 -29.48 36.08
CA ASP A 115 21.52 -28.88 37.02
C ASP A 115 20.85 -28.44 38.34
N ILE A 116 19.62 -27.93 38.29
CA ILE A 116 18.80 -27.59 39.44
C ILE A 116 18.50 -28.88 40.24
N ASP A 117 18.06 -29.97 39.59
CA ASP A 117 17.73 -31.21 40.27
C ASP A 117 18.96 -31.88 40.88
N LYS A 118 20.09 -31.86 40.18
CA LYS A 118 21.37 -32.32 40.71
C LYS A 118 21.77 -31.52 41.94
N THR A 119 21.72 -30.19 41.87
CA THR A 119 22.06 -29.31 43.00
C THR A 119 21.13 -29.56 44.19
N ARG A 120 19.82 -29.68 43.94
CA ARG A 120 18.86 -30.01 45.00
C ARG A 120 19.19 -31.32 45.69
N SER A 121 19.51 -32.38 44.95
CA SER A 121 19.88 -33.68 45.50
C SER A 121 21.18 -33.60 46.33
N GLN A 122 22.15 -32.82 45.88
CA GLN A 122 23.41 -32.56 46.62
C GLN A 122 23.14 -31.79 47.92
N HIS A 123 22.27 -30.79 47.89
CA HIS A 123 21.86 -29.99 49.04
C HIS A 123 21.16 -30.87 50.09
N GLU A 124 20.20 -31.73 49.67
CA GLU A 124 19.48 -32.66 50.54
C GLU A 124 20.45 -33.66 51.22
N SER A 125 21.42 -34.17 50.45
CA SER A 125 22.45 -35.04 51.02
C SER A 125 23.28 -34.34 52.09
N ALA A 126 23.79 -33.14 51.77
CA ALA A 126 24.60 -32.35 52.73
C ALA A 126 23.80 -31.99 54.00
N LEU A 127 22.53 -31.69 53.91
CA LEU A 127 21.68 -31.43 55.07
C LEU A 127 21.46 -32.68 55.89
N ARG A 128 21.19 -33.84 55.27
CA ARG A 128 21.10 -35.13 56.00
C ARG A 128 22.36 -35.44 56.78
N ASP A 129 23.55 -35.23 56.21
CA ASP A 129 24.82 -35.45 56.90
C ASP A 129 24.94 -34.52 58.12
N MET A 130 24.55 -33.26 58.00
CA MET A 130 24.58 -32.31 59.13
C MET A 130 23.52 -32.65 60.19
N GLU A 131 22.36 -33.20 59.83
CA GLU A 131 21.31 -33.68 60.75
C GLU A 131 21.74 -34.92 61.53
N VAL A 132 22.52 -35.85 60.92
CA VAL A 132 23.15 -36.97 61.60
C VAL A 132 24.13 -36.48 62.68
N VAL A 133 24.98 -35.49 62.35
CA VAL A 133 25.90 -34.86 63.31
C VAL A 133 25.11 -34.17 64.43
N LEU A 134 24.02 -33.46 64.10
CA LEU A 134 23.17 -32.80 65.08
C LEU A 134 22.55 -33.83 66.07
N SER A 135 22.07 -34.98 65.55
CA SER A 135 21.51 -36.03 66.37
C SER A 135 22.53 -36.61 67.38
N THR A 136 23.80 -36.76 66.96
CA THR A 136 24.88 -37.21 67.80
C THR A 136 25.22 -36.18 68.92
N LEU A 137 25.29 -34.90 68.57
CA LEU A 137 25.50 -33.81 69.50
C LEU A 137 24.35 -33.67 70.51
N TRP A 138 23.10 -33.84 70.01
CA TRP A 138 21.91 -33.83 70.87
C TRP A 138 21.97 -34.96 71.94
N LEU A 139 22.36 -36.18 71.56
CA LEU A 139 22.55 -37.30 72.50
C LEU A 139 23.61 -36.94 73.53
N THR A 140 24.76 -36.40 73.13
CA THR A 140 25.83 -35.99 74.02
C THR A 140 25.38 -34.89 74.98
N TYR A 141 24.65 -33.91 74.48
CA TYR A 141 24.04 -32.84 75.27
C TYR A 141 23.05 -33.38 76.31
N GLU A 142 22.09 -34.24 75.94
CA GLU A 142 21.12 -34.83 76.85
C GLU A 142 21.80 -35.74 77.92
N GLN A 143 22.83 -36.48 77.52
CA GLN A 143 23.61 -37.29 78.48
C GLN A 143 24.32 -36.36 79.50
N SER A 144 25.02 -35.33 79.08
CA SER A 144 25.68 -34.36 79.94
C SER A 144 24.69 -33.59 80.85
N LYS A 145 23.48 -33.35 80.38
CA LYS A 145 22.38 -32.73 81.14
C LYS A 145 21.86 -33.64 82.23
N LEU A 146 21.78 -34.97 82.02
CA LEU A 146 21.45 -35.90 83.03
C LEU A 146 22.56 -35.98 84.10
N ASP A 147 23.84 -35.97 83.73
CA ASP A 147 25.01 -35.99 84.60
C ASP A 147 25.13 -34.79 85.52
N VAL A 148 24.77 -33.56 85.04
CA VAL A 148 24.75 -32.34 85.86
C VAL A 148 23.59 -32.36 86.88
N ASN A 149 22.46 -32.99 86.59
CA ASN A 149 21.32 -33.05 87.49
C ASN A 149 21.50 -34.02 88.66
N LEU A 150 22.64 -34.75 88.77
CA LEU A 150 22.94 -35.58 89.86
C LEU A 150 23.21 -34.72 91.15
N PRO A 151 22.70 -35.17 92.38
CA PRO A 151 22.80 -34.41 93.59
C PRO A 151 24.30 -34.17 93.97
N VAL A 152 24.69 -32.89 94.35
CA VAL A 152 26.08 -32.46 94.72
C VAL A 152 26.62 -33.31 95.91
N ASN A 153 25.73 -33.87 96.71
CA ASN A 153 26.13 -34.68 97.87
C ASN A 153 26.67 -36.08 97.55
N VAL A 154 26.52 -36.53 96.30
CA VAL A 154 26.89 -37.87 95.87
C VAL A 154 28.17 -37.90 95.03
N LEU A 155 28.63 -36.73 94.52
CA LEU A 155 29.81 -36.63 93.69
C LEU A 155 30.94 -35.79 94.28
N PRO A 156 32.23 -36.18 94.04
CA PRO A 156 33.38 -35.28 94.38
C PRO A 156 33.26 -33.93 93.64
N ARG A 157 33.61 -32.88 94.36
CA ARG A 157 33.54 -31.44 93.86
C ARG A 157 34.14 -31.29 92.49
N ARG A 158 35.27 -31.95 92.25
CA ARG A 158 35.96 -31.92 90.91
C ARG A 158 35.09 -32.54 89.82
N LYS A 159 34.43 -33.66 90.06
CA LYS A 159 33.55 -34.39 89.11
C LYS A 159 32.34 -33.55 88.79
N TYR A 160 31.76 -32.86 89.77
CA TYR A 160 30.63 -31.97 89.56
C TYR A 160 31.03 -30.79 88.61
N GLN A 161 32.24 -30.17 88.82
CA GLN A 161 32.72 -29.13 87.90
C GLN A 161 33.02 -29.66 86.52
N GLU A 162 33.54 -30.86 86.37
CA GLU A 162 33.78 -31.50 85.08
C GLU A 162 32.40 -31.76 84.35
N ASN A 163 31.40 -32.24 85.07
CA ASN A 163 30.06 -32.45 84.48
C ASN A 163 29.39 -31.12 84.04
N GLN A 164 29.52 -30.07 84.83
CA GLN A 164 29.03 -28.73 84.49
C GLN A 164 29.71 -28.17 83.23
N LEU A 165 31.02 -28.31 83.12
CA LEU A 165 31.76 -27.90 81.94
C LEU A 165 31.37 -28.73 80.68
N ALA A 166 31.19 -30.06 80.87
CA ALA A 166 30.75 -30.96 79.82
C ALA A 166 29.33 -30.61 79.29
N TYR A 167 28.41 -30.23 80.19
CA TYR A 167 27.09 -29.76 79.85
C TYR A 167 27.14 -28.44 79.05
N GLU A 168 27.83 -27.43 79.54
CA GLU A 168 28.00 -26.14 78.87
C GLU A 168 28.61 -26.32 77.48
N LYS A 169 29.66 -27.12 77.38
CA LYS A 169 30.30 -27.48 76.12
C LYS A 169 29.34 -28.17 75.15
N GLY A 170 28.65 -29.24 75.62
CA GLY A 170 27.70 -30.01 74.83
C GLY A 170 26.51 -29.16 74.32
N LYS A 171 26.01 -28.26 75.19
CA LYS A 171 24.98 -27.31 74.84
C LYS A 171 25.44 -26.34 73.74
N THR A 172 26.60 -25.76 73.90
CA THR A 172 27.18 -24.81 72.93
C THR A 172 27.43 -25.49 71.59
N GLU A 173 27.97 -26.72 71.59
CA GLU A 173 28.20 -27.48 70.34
C GLU A 173 26.91 -27.80 69.62
N TYR A 174 25.84 -28.21 70.35
CA TYR A 174 24.51 -28.46 69.77
C TYR A 174 23.88 -27.18 69.18
N GLU A 175 23.88 -26.10 69.94
CA GLU A 175 23.33 -24.80 69.47
C GLU A 175 24.10 -24.24 68.24
N ASN A 176 25.44 -24.37 68.26
CA ASN A 176 26.26 -23.99 67.08
C ASN A 176 25.95 -24.82 65.87
N GLN A 177 25.68 -26.12 66.01
CA GLN A 177 25.33 -26.98 64.87
C GLN A 177 23.93 -26.66 64.33
N LEU A 178 22.96 -26.29 65.18
CA LEU A 178 21.64 -25.79 64.73
C LEU A 178 21.82 -24.53 63.90
N THR A 179 22.60 -23.57 64.38
CA THR A 179 22.88 -22.32 63.63
C THR A 179 23.52 -22.62 62.28
N LYS A 180 24.53 -23.51 62.26
CA LYS A 180 25.18 -23.90 60.99
C LYS A 180 24.17 -24.54 59.98
N ILE A 181 23.23 -25.35 60.44
CA ILE A 181 22.21 -25.94 59.60
C ILE A 181 21.29 -24.86 59.04
N GLU A 182 20.86 -23.88 59.84
CA GLU A 182 20.03 -22.76 59.37
C GLU A 182 20.75 -21.90 58.37
N GLU A 183 22.03 -21.55 58.63
CA GLU A 183 22.86 -20.80 57.68
C GLU A 183 23.04 -21.55 56.36
N LYS A 184 23.30 -22.87 56.44
CA LYS A 184 23.46 -23.72 55.26
C LYS A 184 22.14 -23.82 54.44
N LYS A 185 20.99 -23.94 55.10
CA LYS A 185 19.70 -23.90 54.44
C LYS A 185 19.47 -22.59 53.70
N LYS A 186 19.82 -21.44 54.27
CA LYS A 186 19.73 -20.11 53.61
C LYS A 186 20.65 -20.01 52.44
N GLU A 187 21.92 -20.45 52.57
CA GLU A 187 22.90 -20.46 51.48
C GLU A 187 22.40 -21.28 50.28
N GLN A 188 21.93 -22.54 50.56
CA GLN A 188 21.45 -23.46 49.57
C GLN A 188 20.16 -22.95 48.88
N ALA A 189 19.25 -22.32 49.63
CA ALA A 189 18.07 -21.68 49.06
C ALA A 189 18.42 -20.54 48.09
N ALA A 190 19.42 -19.72 48.48
CA ALA A 190 19.89 -18.63 47.61
C ALA A 190 20.57 -19.16 46.33
N GLU A 191 21.39 -20.22 46.44
CA GLU A 191 22.04 -20.84 45.29
C GLU A 191 21.00 -21.44 44.31
N LEU A 192 20.02 -22.17 44.81
CA LEU A 192 18.92 -22.71 44.00
C LEU A 192 18.12 -21.58 43.34
N GLN A 193 17.84 -20.51 44.07
CA GLN A 193 17.11 -19.36 43.52
C GLN A 193 17.84 -18.72 42.33
N VAL A 194 19.19 -18.60 42.41
CA VAL A 194 19.99 -18.09 41.28
C VAL A 194 19.83 -18.97 40.05
N LYS A 195 19.91 -20.31 40.21
CA LYS A 195 19.73 -21.26 39.09
C LYS A 195 18.33 -21.22 38.51
N ILE A 196 17.31 -21.09 39.35
CA ILE A 196 15.90 -20.94 38.91
C ILE A 196 15.74 -19.67 38.09
N ILE A 197 16.30 -18.53 38.53
CA ILE A 197 16.26 -17.27 37.78
C ILE A 197 16.96 -17.41 36.43
N GLU A 198 18.09 -18.13 36.35
CA GLU A 198 18.76 -18.39 35.08
C GLU A 198 17.89 -19.20 34.12
N LYS A 199 17.22 -20.27 34.60
CA LYS A 199 16.25 -21.02 33.81
C LYS A 199 15.09 -20.15 33.35
N GLU A 200 14.52 -19.31 34.24
CA GLU A 200 13.43 -18.40 33.89
C GLU A 200 13.83 -17.40 32.78
N LYS A 201 15.05 -16.87 32.83
CA LYS A 201 15.60 -16.01 31.77
C LYS A 201 15.64 -16.72 30.41
N LEU A 202 16.04 -18.00 30.40
CA LEU A 202 15.98 -18.82 29.17
C LEU A 202 14.55 -18.99 28.69
N GLY A 203 13.59 -19.25 29.58
CA GLY A 203 12.17 -19.34 29.25
C GLY A 203 11.61 -18.05 28.65
N VAL A 204 11.94 -16.90 29.20
CA VAL A 204 11.56 -15.59 28.62
C VAL A 204 12.17 -15.42 27.23
N ARG A 205 13.45 -15.79 27.06
CA ARG A 205 14.13 -15.73 25.77
C ARG A 205 13.47 -16.65 24.73
N LEU A 206 13.10 -17.87 25.12
CA LEU A 206 12.38 -18.82 24.28
C LEU A 206 11.05 -18.23 23.78
N ASN A 207 10.27 -17.66 24.69
CA ASN A 207 8.99 -17.02 24.33
C ASN A 207 9.17 -15.87 23.35
N GLN A 208 10.20 -15.05 23.50
CA GLN A 208 10.52 -13.98 22.56
C GLN A 208 10.87 -14.52 21.17
N ILE A 209 11.66 -15.60 21.10
CA ILE A 209 12.03 -16.23 19.82
C ILE A 209 10.80 -16.89 19.17
N LYS A 210 9.92 -17.52 19.96
CA LYS A 210 8.65 -18.08 19.46
C LYS A 210 7.71 -17.00 18.92
N ALA A 211 7.66 -15.83 19.55
CA ALA A 211 6.92 -14.67 19.03
C ALA A 211 7.49 -14.18 17.68
N ASN A 212 8.82 -14.14 17.55
CA ASN A 212 9.47 -13.82 16.29
C ASN A 212 9.15 -14.85 15.20
N LEU A 213 9.11 -16.15 15.56
CA LEU A 213 8.74 -17.23 14.63
C LEU A 213 7.31 -17.03 14.09
N ALA A 214 6.36 -16.65 14.95
CA ALA A 214 4.99 -16.35 14.52
C ALA A 214 4.95 -15.18 13.50
N GLY A 215 5.86 -14.23 13.60
CA GLY A 215 6.02 -13.13 12.64
C GLY A 215 6.65 -13.51 11.30
N MET A 216 7.15 -14.75 11.14
CA MET A 216 7.73 -15.23 9.87
C MET A 216 6.67 -15.65 8.84
N THR A 217 5.47 -15.93 9.28
CA THR A 217 4.32 -16.21 8.40
C THR A 217 3.34 -15.07 8.51
N LEU A 218 3.21 -14.29 7.46
CA LEU A 218 2.34 -13.12 7.41
C LEU A 218 1.04 -13.47 6.68
N THR A 219 -0.07 -13.16 7.32
CA THR A 219 -1.41 -13.41 6.79
C THR A 219 -2.08 -12.12 6.36
N ALA A 220 -3.06 -12.22 5.47
CA ALA A 220 -3.86 -11.09 5.02
C ALA A 220 -4.72 -10.53 6.17
N PRO A 221 -4.63 -9.26 6.51
CA PRO A 221 -5.47 -8.63 7.54
C PRO A 221 -6.91 -8.38 7.09
N ALA A 222 -7.17 -8.44 5.78
CA ALA A 222 -8.47 -8.26 5.14
C ALA A 222 -8.46 -8.89 3.76
N ASP A 223 -9.66 -9.07 3.19
CA ASP A 223 -9.81 -9.49 1.80
C ASP A 223 -9.17 -8.44 0.87
N GLY A 224 -8.53 -8.88 -0.20
CA GLY A 224 -7.92 -7.96 -1.16
C GLY A 224 -7.17 -8.69 -2.28
N MET A 225 -6.68 -7.91 -3.23
CA MET A 225 -5.83 -8.42 -4.31
C MET A 225 -4.35 -8.23 -3.95
N VAL A 226 -3.55 -9.25 -4.17
CA VAL A 226 -2.11 -9.20 -3.91
C VAL A 226 -1.40 -8.31 -4.94
N ILE A 227 -0.77 -7.24 -4.46
CA ILE A 227 0.14 -6.40 -5.24
C ILE A 227 1.49 -6.40 -4.53
N TYR A 228 2.54 -6.78 -5.24
CA TYR A 228 3.89 -6.83 -4.68
C TYR A 228 4.42 -5.44 -4.35
N GLY A 229 5.09 -5.33 -3.22
CA GLY A 229 5.84 -4.14 -2.85
C GLY A 229 7.04 -3.89 -3.78
N ASN A 230 7.60 -2.71 -3.72
CA ASN A 230 8.78 -2.35 -4.50
C ASN A 230 10.05 -2.55 -3.67
N HIS A 231 11.04 -3.23 -4.25
CA HIS A 231 12.39 -3.29 -3.72
C HIS A 231 13.10 -1.98 -4.05
N TRP A 232 13.25 -1.11 -3.05
CA TRP A 232 13.67 0.28 -3.25
C TRP A 232 15.09 0.42 -3.82
N MET A 233 16.02 -0.51 -3.48
CA MET A 233 17.38 -0.49 -4.02
C MET A 233 17.44 -0.95 -5.48
N GLU A 234 16.68 -1.99 -5.83
CA GLU A 234 16.72 -2.57 -7.17
C GLU A 234 15.67 -2.02 -8.12
N ARG A 235 14.81 -1.11 -7.65
CA ARG A 235 13.72 -0.48 -8.42
C ARG A 235 12.83 -1.48 -9.17
N ARG A 236 12.68 -2.67 -8.62
CA ARG A 236 11.79 -3.73 -9.13
C ARG A 236 10.82 -4.16 -8.04
N LYS A 237 9.84 -4.96 -8.41
CA LYS A 237 8.96 -5.63 -7.44
C LYS A 237 9.73 -6.69 -6.68
N ILE A 238 9.32 -6.93 -5.43
CA ILE A 238 9.85 -8.03 -4.63
C ILE A 238 9.53 -9.37 -5.27
N GLN A 239 10.37 -10.34 -5.01
CA GLN A 239 10.21 -11.72 -5.48
C GLN A 239 10.67 -12.73 -4.43
N VAL A 240 10.27 -13.98 -4.61
CA VAL A 240 10.77 -15.09 -3.80
C VAL A 240 12.30 -15.16 -3.94
N GLY A 241 12.97 -15.23 -2.80
CA GLY A 241 14.44 -15.23 -2.73
C GLY A 241 15.04 -13.91 -2.25
N ASP A 242 14.28 -12.82 -2.21
CA ASP A 242 14.78 -11.53 -1.73
C ASP A 242 14.99 -11.55 -0.22
N MET A 243 16.01 -10.79 0.21
CA MET A 243 16.28 -10.52 1.62
C MET A 243 15.50 -9.30 2.08
N VAL A 244 14.80 -9.44 3.20
CA VAL A 244 13.97 -8.37 3.77
C VAL A 244 14.24 -8.24 5.27
N TRP A 245 14.03 -7.03 5.82
CA TRP A 245 14.20 -6.71 7.23
C TRP A 245 12.91 -6.13 7.81
N GLY A 246 12.88 -5.91 9.09
CA GLY A 246 11.71 -5.35 9.79
C GLY A 246 11.27 -4.00 9.23
N GLY A 247 9.97 -3.86 9.01
CA GLY A 247 9.38 -2.64 8.44
C GLY A 247 9.42 -2.56 6.90
N PHE A 248 10.00 -3.57 6.23
CA PHE A 248 10.00 -3.60 4.76
C PHE A 248 8.59 -3.85 4.21
N PRO A 249 8.08 -3.02 3.26
CA PRO A 249 6.77 -3.21 2.65
C PRO A 249 6.79 -4.39 1.68
N LEU A 250 6.10 -5.47 2.03
CA LEU A 250 6.11 -6.71 1.26
C LEU A 250 4.98 -6.75 0.24
N VAL A 251 3.75 -6.61 0.71
CA VAL A 251 2.56 -6.77 -0.13
C VAL A 251 1.56 -5.68 0.22
N ARG A 252 0.90 -5.16 -0.80
CA ARG A 252 -0.25 -4.27 -0.66
C ARG A 252 -1.50 -5.03 -1.06
N LEU A 253 -2.55 -4.90 -0.24
CA LEU A 253 -3.87 -5.49 -0.44
C LEU A 253 -4.90 -4.37 -0.63
N PRO A 254 -5.13 -3.88 -1.85
CA PRO A 254 -6.23 -2.97 -2.14
C PRO A 254 -7.58 -3.70 -1.98
N ASP A 255 -8.55 -3.01 -1.40
CA ASP A 255 -9.95 -3.44 -1.39
C ASP A 255 -10.59 -3.06 -2.72
N LEU A 256 -11.03 -4.07 -3.48
CA LEU A 256 -11.61 -3.84 -4.80
C LEU A 256 -13.10 -3.45 -4.74
N LYS A 257 -13.71 -3.44 -3.56
CA LYS A 257 -15.13 -3.10 -3.39
C LYS A 257 -15.41 -1.63 -3.68
N GLU A 258 -14.47 -0.76 -3.34
CA GLU A 258 -14.58 0.67 -3.54
C GLU A 258 -13.37 1.19 -4.32
N MET A 259 -13.63 1.65 -5.52
CA MET A 259 -12.60 2.20 -6.42
C MET A 259 -12.87 3.68 -6.68
N GLU A 260 -11.79 4.42 -6.88
CA GLU A 260 -11.81 5.83 -7.26
C GLU A 260 -10.78 6.07 -8.35
N VAL A 261 -10.92 7.18 -9.07
CA VAL A 261 -9.93 7.59 -10.09
C VAL A 261 -9.14 8.78 -9.57
N LEU A 262 -7.84 8.67 -9.63
CA LEU A 262 -6.92 9.77 -9.37
C LEU A 262 -6.52 10.41 -10.70
N ALA A 263 -7.07 11.61 -10.98
CA ALA A 263 -6.79 12.35 -12.19
C ALA A 263 -5.80 13.50 -11.94
N GLN A 264 -5.10 13.91 -13.00
CA GLN A 264 -4.22 15.07 -13.00
C GLN A 264 -4.83 16.20 -13.84
N VAL A 265 -4.95 17.37 -13.25
CA VAL A 265 -5.50 18.57 -13.90
C VAL A 265 -4.44 19.65 -13.94
N ASN A 266 -4.29 20.29 -15.10
CA ASN A 266 -3.39 21.43 -15.25
C ASN A 266 -3.76 22.58 -14.30
N GLU A 267 -2.75 23.32 -13.83
CA GLU A 267 -2.91 24.50 -12.95
C GLU A 267 -3.90 25.53 -13.54
N VAL A 268 -3.97 25.66 -14.86
CA VAL A 268 -4.87 26.60 -15.56
C VAL A 268 -6.34 26.19 -15.46
N ASP A 269 -6.63 24.88 -15.43
CA ASP A 269 -7.99 24.34 -15.43
C ASP A 269 -8.48 24.00 -14.00
N GLY A 270 -7.57 23.87 -13.05
CA GLY A 270 -7.89 23.58 -11.64
C GLY A 270 -8.96 24.49 -11.02
N PRO A 271 -8.87 25.83 -11.17
CA PRO A 271 -9.87 26.77 -10.61
C PRO A 271 -11.28 26.64 -11.19
N ARG A 272 -11.43 25.93 -12.30
CA ARG A 272 -12.74 25.70 -12.97
C ARG A 272 -13.48 24.48 -12.43
N LEU A 273 -12.81 23.70 -11.60
CA LEU A 273 -13.38 22.48 -11.04
C LEU A 273 -14.05 22.74 -9.70
N SER A 274 -15.11 22.01 -9.44
CA SER A 274 -15.85 22.05 -8.19
C SER A 274 -16.13 20.65 -7.64
N ILE A 275 -16.12 20.50 -6.33
CA ILE A 275 -16.51 19.26 -5.66
C ILE A 275 -17.98 18.97 -5.98
N GLY A 276 -18.31 17.70 -6.21
CA GLY A 276 -19.67 17.25 -6.62
C GLY A 276 -19.92 17.33 -8.13
N GLN A 277 -18.99 17.83 -8.93
CA GLN A 277 -19.12 17.93 -10.37
C GLN A 277 -19.20 16.57 -11.01
N ARG A 278 -20.14 16.38 -11.96
CA ARG A 278 -20.33 15.11 -12.65
C ARG A 278 -19.15 14.78 -13.56
N ALA A 279 -18.77 13.52 -13.53
CA ALA A 279 -17.71 12.93 -14.34
C ALA A 279 -18.23 11.69 -15.07
N VAL A 280 -17.78 11.50 -16.29
CA VAL A 280 -17.91 10.24 -17.03
C VAL A 280 -16.52 9.67 -17.16
N VAL A 281 -16.32 8.46 -16.68
CA VAL A 281 -15.04 7.76 -16.69
C VAL A 281 -15.11 6.60 -17.68
N LYS A 282 -14.10 6.50 -18.54
CA LYS A 282 -13.89 5.39 -19.48
C LYS A 282 -12.54 4.77 -19.18
N LEU A 283 -12.47 3.46 -19.03
CA LEU A 283 -11.22 2.75 -18.88
C LEU A 283 -10.60 2.52 -20.26
N ASP A 284 -9.30 2.75 -20.42
CA ASP A 284 -8.63 2.56 -21.71
C ASP A 284 -8.75 1.13 -22.23
N SER A 285 -8.81 0.15 -21.32
CA SER A 285 -9.02 -1.26 -21.65
C SER A 285 -10.47 -1.61 -22.01
N TYR A 286 -11.45 -0.74 -21.69
CA TYR A 286 -12.89 -0.95 -21.93
C TYR A 286 -13.55 0.37 -22.38
N PRO A 287 -13.22 0.87 -23.59
CA PRO A 287 -13.64 2.21 -24.05
C PRO A 287 -15.15 2.35 -24.25
N ASP A 288 -15.84 1.23 -24.48
CA ASP A 288 -17.29 1.21 -24.68
C ASP A 288 -18.08 1.25 -23.37
N THR A 289 -17.40 1.15 -22.22
CA THR A 289 -18.07 1.15 -20.91
C THR A 289 -17.91 2.53 -20.26
N GLU A 290 -19.02 3.26 -20.18
CA GLU A 290 -19.11 4.51 -19.46
C GLU A 290 -19.47 4.28 -17.99
N ILE A 291 -18.70 4.86 -17.09
CA ILE A 291 -18.89 4.76 -15.64
C ILE A 291 -19.16 6.16 -15.11
N SER A 292 -20.33 6.34 -14.51
CA SER A 292 -20.67 7.61 -13.86
C SER A 292 -19.88 7.79 -12.57
N GLY A 293 -19.47 9.02 -12.33
CA GLY A 293 -18.78 9.42 -11.12
C GLY A 293 -18.95 10.90 -10.81
N SER A 294 -18.33 11.34 -9.73
CA SER A 294 -18.31 12.74 -9.33
C SER A 294 -16.98 13.13 -8.70
N VAL A 295 -16.63 14.40 -8.80
CA VAL A 295 -15.45 14.96 -8.14
C VAL A 295 -15.64 14.91 -6.62
N LYS A 296 -14.86 14.08 -5.96
CA LYS A 296 -14.89 13.88 -4.50
C LYS A 296 -14.00 14.88 -3.77
N ASN A 297 -12.81 15.11 -4.33
CA ASN A 297 -11.81 15.99 -3.72
C ASN A 297 -10.87 16.58 -4.78
N ILE A 298 -10.41 17.80 -4.54
CA ILE A 298 -9.42 18.49 -5.36
C ILE A 298 -8.29 18.88 -4.41
N ALA A 299 -7.06 18.45 -4.72
CA ALA A 299 -5.89 18.81 -3.92
C ALA A 299 -5.68 20.32 -3.98
N GLN A 300 -5.48 20.94 -2.83
CA GLN A 300 -5.25 22.39 -2.75
C GLN A 300 -3.81 22.79 -3.08
N THR A 301 -2.91 21.81 -3.20
CA THR A 301 -1.50 22.03 -3.50
C THR A 301 -1.17 21.45 -4.86
N ALA A 302 -0.61 22.29 -5.74
CA ALA A 302 -0.10 21.84 -7.03
C ALA A 302 1.23 21.10 -6.86
N ILE A 303 1.37 19.99 -7.58
CA ILE A 303 2.60 19.21 -7.66
C ILE A 303 3.16 19.25 -9.09
N LYS A 304 4.42 18.89 -9.27
CA LYS A 304 4.95 18.72 -10.62
C LYS A 304 4.34 17.47 -11.26
N ALA A 305 3.91 17.57 -12.52
CA ALA A 305 3.34 16.43 -13.24
C ALA A 305 4.32 15.25 -13.36
N SER A 306 5.64 15.53 -13.42
CA SER A 306 6.74 14.58 -13.40
C SER A 306 7.96 15.26 -12.78
N TRP A 307 8.96 14.51 -12.33
CA TRP A 307 10.19 15.06 -11.78
C TRP A 307 10.96 15.94 -12.79
N MET A 308 10.80 15.70 -14.09
CA MET A 308 11.39 16.51 -15.18
C MET A 308 10.44 17.58 -15.74
N ALA A 309 9.15 17.53 -15.40
CA ALA A 309 8.18 18.46 -15.95
C ALA A 309 8.24 19.84 -15.26
N LYS A 310 8.15 20.91 -16.07
CA LYS A 310 7.92 22.26 -15.56
C LYS A 310 6.44 22.52 -15.23
N ALA A 311 5.55 21.77 -15.87
CA ALA A 311 4.11 21.89 -15.67
C ALA A 311 3.70 21.41 -14.27
N LYS A 312 2.82 22.19 -13.64
CA LYS A 312 2.21 21.85 -12.36
C LYS A 312 0.79 21.34 -12.59
N VAL A 313 0.39 20.38 -11.77
CA VAL A 313 -0.93 19.77 -11.81
C VAL A 313 -1.53 19.69 -10.41
N PHE A 314 -2.86 19.77 -10.35
CA PHE A 314 -3.63 19.41 -9.16
C PHE A 314 -4.07 17.96 -9.28
N LEU A 315 -4.03 17.24 -8.15
CA LEU A 315 -4.62 15.91 -8.06
C LEU A 315 -6.11 16.04 -7.75
N VAL A 316 -6.91 15.38 -8.58
CA VAL A 316 -8.38 15.33 -8.43
C VAL A 316 -8.79 13.89 -8.21
N VAL A 317 -9.54 13.66 -7.13
CA VAL A 317 -10.09 12.35 -6.80
C VAL A 317 -11.56 12.31 -7.26
N ILE A 318 -11.87 11.32 -8.08
CA ILE A 318 -13.21 11.12 -8.63
C ILE A 318 -13.76 9.82 -8.05
N SER A 319 -14.87 9.92 -7.33
CA SER A 319 -15.60 8.75 -6.84
C SER A 319 -16.44 8.15 -7.96
N LEU A 320 -16.50 6.84 -8.02
CA LEU A 320 -17.32 6.10 -8.95
C LEU A 320 -18.65 5.71 -8.28
N GLU A 321 -19.76 5.84 -8.99
CA GLU A 321 -21.07 5.43 -8.47
C GLU A 321 -21.21 3.92 -8.33
N LYS A 322 -20.56 3.18 -9.21
CA LYS A 322 -20.57 1.72 -9.22
C LYS A 322 -19.18 1.19 -9.49
N THR A 323 -18.72 0.29 -8.63
CA THR A 323 -17.47 -0.45 -8.83
C THR A 323 -17.79 -1.80 -9.47
N ARG A 324 -17.12 -2.11 -10.57
CA ARG A 324 -17.20 -3.39 -11.29
C ARG A 324 -15.90 -4.16 -11.07
N THR A 325 -15.88 -5.01 -10.07
CA THR A 325 -14.68 -5.78 -9.67
C THR A 325 -14.21 -6.78 -10.72
N ASP A 326 -15.08 -7.12 -11.69
CA ASP A 326 -14.78 -7.99 -12.82
C ASP A 326 -13.83 -7.35 -13.85
N ILE A 327 -13.97 -6.05 -14.10
CA ILE A 327 -13.19 -5.32 -15.10
C ILE A 327 -12.25 -4.27 -14.52
N MET A 328 -12.53 -3.78 -13.31
CA MET A 328 -11.73 -2.72 -12.66
C MET A 328 -10.60 -3.31 -11.85
N LYS A 329 -9.37 -2.94 -12.20
CA LYS A 329 -8.16 -3.29 -11.41
C LYS A 329 -7.38 -2.05 -11.06
N PRO A 330 -6.81 -1.95 -9.86
CA PRO A 330 -5.91 -0.85 -9.51
C PRO A 330 -4.75 -0.74 -10.50
N GLY A 331 -4.38 0.50 -10.85
CA GLY A 331 -3.34 0.77 -11.82
C GLY A 331 -3.80 0.88 -13.28
N MET A 332 -5.09 0.67 -13.58
CA MET A 332 -5.63 0.87 -14.91
C MET A 332 -5.73 2.36 -15.25
N SER A 333 -5.36 2.72 -16.48
CA SER A 333 -5.56 4.07 -17.03
C SER A 333 -7.00 4.31 -17.36
N ALA A 334 -7.46 5.54 -17.14
CA ALA A 334 -8.81 5.97 -17.39
C ALA A 334 -8.85 7.38 -18.00
N GLN A 335 -9.72 7.59 -18.93
CA GLN A 335 -10.08 8.90 -19.46
C GLN A 335 -11.32 9.42 -18.76
N ILE A 336 -11.26 10.64 -18.29
CA ILE A 336 -12.31 11.29 -17.53
C ILE A 336 -12.82 12.49 -18.31
N THR A 337 -14.13 12.55 -18.52
CA THR A 337 -14.81 13.71 -19.08
C THR A 337 -15.61 14.40 -17.99
N LEU A 338 -15.15 15.60 -17.59
CA LEU A 338 -15.83 16.45 -16.61
C LEU A 338 -16.72 17.48 -17.29
N SER A 339 -17.93 17.69 -16.80
CA SER A 339 -18.79 18.80 -17.23
C SER A 339 -18.43 20.06 -16.45
N VAL A 340 -17.71 21.01 -17.06
CA VAL A 340 -17.20 22.20 -16.38
C VAL A 340 -18.21 23.33 -16.29
N ALA A 341 -19.03 23.48 -17.31
CA ALA A 341 -20.12 24.47 -17.36
C ALA A 341 -21.21 23.95 -18.30
N GLU A 342 -22.42 24.11 -17.87
CA GLU A 342 -23.61 23.92 -18.70
C GLU A 342 -24.26 25.30 -18.85
N GLN A 343 -24.21 25.86 -20.05
CA GLN A 343 -24.88 27.10 -20.38
C GLN A 343 -26.12 26.75 -21.20
N ALA A 344 -27.26 26.97 -20.57
CA ALA A 344 -28.56 26.62 -21.13
C ALA A 344 -29.10 27.76 -22.01
N SER A 345 -29.85 27.34 -23.05
CA SER A 345 -30.66 28.27 -23.86
C SER A 345 -29.85 29.34 -24.60
N LEU A 346 -28.67 29.04 -25.12
CA LEU A 346 -27.87 29.92 -25.93
C LEU A 346 -28.22 29.79 -27.43
N LEU A 347 -28.03 30.86 -28.19
CA LEU A 347 -28.13 30.79 -29.65
C LEU A 347 -26.93 30.02 -30.23
N LEU A 348 -27.24 28.92 -30.93
CA LEU A 348 -26.23 28.01 -31.49
C LEU A 348 -26.05 28.21 -32.98
N VAL A 349 -24.80 28.32 -33.40
CA VAL A 349 -24.37 28.48 -34.78
C VAL A 349 -23.29 27.44 -35.08
N PRO A 350 -23.36 26.69 -36.19
CA PRO A 350 -22.34 25.70 -36.53
C PRO A 350 -20.98 26.38 -36.67
N ARG A 351 -19.91 25.72 -36.23
CA ARG A 351 -18.53 26.25 -36.34
C ARG A 351 -18.17 26.54 -37.79
N SER A 352 -18.64 25.78 -38.73
CA SER A 352 -18.43 25.95 -40.15
C SER A 352 -19.05 27.22 -40.74
N ALA A 353 -20.02 27.84 -40.05
CA ALA A 353 -20.70 29.05 -40.48
C ALA A 353 -20.07 30.34 -39.95
N VAL A 354 -19.16 30.23 -38.97
CA VAL A 354 -18.48 31.37 -38.34
C VAL A 354 -17.10 31.53 -38.95
N GLN A 355 -16.82 32.74 -39.48
CA GLN A 355 -15.49 33.16 -39.91
C GLN A 355 -14.91 34.16 -38.93
N PHE A 356 -13.61 34.07 -38.70
CA PHE A 356 -12.87 35.02 -37.84
C PHE A 356 -12.04 35.96 -38.67
N GLU A 357 -12.23 37.26 -38.43
CA GLU A 357 -11.39 38.33 -38.98
C GLU A 357 -10.66 39.00 -37.82
N GLY A 358 -9.39 38.62 -37.63
CA GLY A 358 -8.68 39.01 -36.42
C GLY A 358 -9.35 38.53 -35.15
N SER A 359 -9.88 39.44 -34.34
CA SER A 359 -10.62 39.12 -33.10
C SER A 359 -12.14 39.12 -33.27
N SER A 360 -12.64 39.48 -34.45
CA SER A 360 -14.08 39.58 -34.72
C SER A 360 -14.62 38.31 -35.39
N ALA A 361 -15.71 37.75 -34.87
CA ALA A 361 -16.40 36.64 -35.49
C ALA A 361 -17.55 37.17 -36.37
N GLN A 362 -17.73 36.59 -37.53
CA GLN A 362 -18.74 36.99 -38.50
C GLN A 362 -19.51 35.77 -39.04
N VAL A 363 -20.79 35.96 -39.34
CA VAL A 363 -21.65 34.95 -39.98
C VAL A 363 -22.38 35.58 -41.17
N LEU A 364 -22.69 34.79 -42.17
CA LEU A 364 -23.45 35.24 -43.34
C LEU A 364 -24.93 34.91 -43.13
N ARG A 365 -25.72 35.93 -42.79
CA ARG A 365 -27.19 35.81 -42.60
C ARG A 365 -27.92 35.96 -43.95
N LEU A 366 -28.94 35.13 -44.15
CA LEU A 366 -29.86 35.23 -45.27
C LEU A 366 -31.11 36.05 -44.86
N GLU A 367 -31.30 37.19 -45.54
CA GLU A 367 -32.49 38.02 -45.36
C GLU A 367 -33.61 37.58 -46.33
N ALA A 368 -34.77 38.26 -46.29
CA ALA A 368 -35.88 38.03 -47.24
C ALA A 368 -35.38 38.21 -48.68
N GLU A 369 -35.89 37.42 -49.61
CA GLU A 369 -35.49 37.41 -51.03
C GLU A 369 -34.07 36.88 -51.34
N ASN A 370 -33.48 36.05 -50.43
CA ASN A 370 -32.12 35.50 -50.58
C ASN A 370 -30.97 36.53 -50.56
N ALA A 371 -31.21 37.76 -50.09
CA ALA A 371 -30.16 38.73 -49.86
C ALA A 371 -29.22 38.23 -48.78
N ARG A 372 -27.91 38.28 -49.03
CA ARG A 372 -26.86 37.83 -48.10
C ARG A 372 -26.26 39.02 -47.38
N ARG A 373 -26.15 38.96 -46.05
CA ARG A 373 -25.55 40.02 -45.25
C ARG A 373 -24.56 39.49 -44.24
N VAL A 374 -23.34 39.97 -44.26
CA VAL A 374 -22.34 39.65 -43.23
C VAL A 374 -22.69 40.38 -41.92
N VAL A 375 -22.73 39.65 -40.84
CA VAL A 375 -23.12 40.15 -39.53
C VAL A 375 -22.05 39.75 -38.52
N GLY A 376 -21.54 40.75 -37.80
CA GLY A 376 -20.60 40.50 -36.71
C GLY A 376 -21.32 39.90 -35.50
N VAL A 377 -20.70 38.89 -34.87
CA VAL A 377 -21.28 38.19 -33.74
C VAL A 377 -20.28 38.06 -32.62
N THR A 378 -20.75 38.06 -31.37
CA THR A 378 -19.93 37.83 -30.20
C THR A 378 -20.02 36.36 -29.77
N VAL A 379 -18.91 35.65 -29.83
CA VAL A 379 -18.84 34.24 -29.40
C VAL A 379 -18.64 34.20 -27.88
N LEU A 380 -19.56 33.57 -27.15
CA LEU A 380 -19.53 33.39 -25.69
C LEU A 380 -18.78 32.12 -25.31
N SER A 381 -19.10 31.01 -25.97
CA SER A 381 -18.50 29.71 -25.75
C SER A 381 -18.56 28.85 -27.02
N ALA A 382 -17.86 27.73 -26.99
CA ALA A 382 -17.83 26.78 -28.11
C ALA A 382 -17.81 25.34 -27.59
N ASP A 383 -18.51 24.47 -28.33
CA ASP A 383 -18.36 23.03 -28.26
C ASP A 383 -17.70 22.48 -29.56
N PRO A 384 -17.46 21.18 -29.72
CA PRO A 384 -16.89 20.64 -30.95
C PRO A 384 -17.67 20.91 -32.22
N LEU A 385 -18.98 21.17 -32.16
CA LEU A 385 -19.85 21.35 -33.32
C LEU A 385 -20.37 22.78 -33.50
N TYR A 386 -20.64 23.49 -32.39
CA TYR A 386 -21.32 24.77 -32.39
C TYR A 386 -20.55 25.87 -31.63
N TYR A 387 -20.80 27.12 -32.01
CA TYR A 387 -20.50 28.30 -31.20
C TYR A 387 -21.79 28.81 -30.57
N ALA A 388 -21.70 29.17 -29.27
CA ALA A 388 -22.74 29.96 -28.63
C ALA A 388 -22.52 31.44 -28.89
N ILE A 389 -23.53 32.13 -29.36
CA ILE A 389 -23.49 33.51 -29.72
C ILE A 389 -24.26 34.34 -28.68
N ALA A 390 -23.75 35.52 -28.36
CA ALA A 390 -24.43 36.46 -27.46
C ALA A 390 -25.76 36.96 -28.07
N GLU A 391 -26.76 37.20 -27.25
CA GLU A 391 -28.01 37.81 -27.62
C GLU A 391 -27.89 39.33 -27.62
N ASP A 392 -27.09 39.86 -28.55
CA ASP A 392 -26.93 41.29 -28.79
C ASP A 392 -27.97 41.89 -29.72
N GLY A 393 -28.99 41.10 -30.12
CA GLY A 393 -30.03 41.50 -31.00
C GLY A 393 -29.67 41.42 -32.48
N VAL A 394 -28.44 41.05 -32.79
CA VAL A 394 -27.92 40.96 -34.19
C VAL A 394 -28.37 39.66 -34.86
N LEU A 395 -28.38 38.55 -34.13
CA LEU A 395 -28.93 37.26 -34.50
C LEU A 395 -30.09 36.90 -33.57
N LYS A 396 -31.14 36.31 -34.16
CA LYS A 396 -32.32 35.82 -33.42
C LYS A 396 -32.53 34.36 -33.70
N GLU A 397 -33.24 33.71 -32.79
CA GLU A 397 -33.71 32.35 -33.00
C GLU A 397 -34.57 32.27 -34.27
N GLY A 398 -34.29 31.33 -35.16
CA GLY A 398 -34.98 31.17 -36.40
C GLY A 398 -34.28 31.86 -37.60
N ASP A 399 -33.29 32.69 -37.36
CA ASP A 399 -32.51 33.31 -38.45
C ASP A 399 -31.82 32.24 -39.32
N ARG A 400 -31.78 32.46 -40.63
CA ARG A 400 -31.15 31.54 -41.58
C ARG A 400 -29.74 32.02 -41.84
N ILE A 401 -28.73 31.16 -41.66
CA ILE A 401 -27.33 31.44 -41.92
C ILE A 401 -26.72 30.44 -42.89
N VAL A 402 -25.70 30.84 -43.61
CA VAL A 402 -25.00 29.94 -44.55
C VAL A 402 -23.96 29.15 -43.76
N SER A 403 -24.02 27.82 -43.85
CA SER A 403 -23.18 26.91 -43.03
C SER A 403 -21.71 26.85 -43.51
N ARG A 404 -21.46 27.24 -44.78
CA ARG A 404 -20.12 27.44 -45.34
C ARG A 404 -20.18 28.59 -46.33
N TRP A 405 -19.31 29.58 -46.11
CA TRP A 405 -19.23 30.70 -47.00
C TRP A 405 -17.78 31.21 -47.11
N THR A 406 -17.43 31.82 -48.26
CA THR A 406 -16.15 32.43 -48.49
C THR A 406 -16.34 33.93 -48.74
N ARG A 407 -15.29 34.71 -48.57
CA ARG A 407 -15.32 36.18 -48.71
C ARG A 407 -15.73 36.65 -50.14
N GLU A 408 -15.59 35.78 -51.13
CA GLU A 408 -16.00 36.05 -52.50
C GLU A 408 -17.51 35.92 -52.73
N GLU A 409 -18.26 35.48 -51.73
CA GLU A 409 -19.72 35.29 -51.80
C GLU A 409 -20.52 36.41 -51.10
N GLN A 410 -19.84 37.55 -50.80
CA GLN A 410 -20.47 38.75 -50.19
C GLN A 410 -21.36 39.52 -51.17
#